data_ff32fe7632aaa43e667a5ba6f824469a
#
_entry.id   ff32fe7632aaa43e667a5ba6f824469a
#
_cell.length_a   1.000
_cell.length_b   1.000
_cell.length_c   1.000
_cell.angle_alpha   90.00
_cell.angle_beta   90.00
_cell.angle_gamma   90.00
#
_symmetry.space_group_name_H-M   'P 1'
#
loop_
_entity.id
_entity.type
_entity.pdbx_description
1 polymer ?
#
loop_
_entity_poly.entity_id
_entity_poly.type
_entity_poly.pdbx_seq_one_letter_code
_entity_poly.pdbx_strand_id
1 'polypeptide(L)'
;GSGPQPRRLAILAFQAPRDFLKQALTDIEKAWLDACDAAGDADLLPAHHHNLPDWLADKLQAELGQPERDALAAALLDGAALDLRVNTLQAKRPEVQAELAKAAIQSEAMPYSPWGLRLKGKPALQKLDAFTRGAIEVQDEGSQLLALLLDAHRGEMVADFCAGAGGKTLAIGATMRSTGRLYAFDVSAHRLAALKPRLARR
;
A
#
# COMPACT_ATOMS: atom_id res chain seq x y z
N GLY A 1 -1.69 -3.68 37.82
CA GLY A 1 -2.10 -4.00 36.44
C GLY A 1 -2.09 -2.76 35.58
N SER A 2 -1.35 -2.83 34.58
CA SER A 2 -1.12 -1.87 33.53
C SER A 2 -2.35 -1.84 32.62
N GLY A 3 -3.08 -0.80 32.57
CA GLY A 3 -4.22 -0.40 31.72
C GLY A 3 -4.79 -1.37 30.65
N PRO A 4 -5.88 -1.01 30.00
CA PRO A 4 -6.44 -1.83 28.93
C PRO A 4 -5.40 -2.06 27.81
N GLN A 5 -5.34 -3.25 27.29
CA GLN A 5 -4.41 -3.64 26.22
C GLN A 5 -4.44 -2.69 25.00
N PRO A 6 -5.60 -2.18 24.52
CA PRO A 6 -5.66 -1.21 23.43
C PRO A 6 -4.92 0.11 23.72
N ARG A 7 -4.97 0.62 24.95
CA ARG A 7 -4.26 1.83 25.32
C ARG A 7 -2.74 1.63 25.30
N ARG A 8 -2.26 0.48 25.77
CA ARG A 8 -0.84 0.13 25.71
C ARG A 8 -0.34 0.02 24.26
N LEU A 9 -1.11 -0.63 23.40
CA LEU A 9 -0.77 -0.71 21.99
C LEU A 9 -0.72 0.67 21.33
N ALA A 10 -1.65 1.58 21.68
CA ALA A 10 -1.64 2.95 21.19
C ALA A 10 -0.38 3.72 21.67
N ILE A 11 0.04 3.52 22.94
CA ILE A 11 1.25 4.13 23.49
C ILE A 11 2.51 3.63 22.75
N LEU A 12 2.64 2.34 22.51
CA LEU A 12 3.77 1.76 21.78
C LEU A 12 3.81 2.18 20.31
N ALA A 13 2.66 2.23 19.67
CA ALA A 13 2.53 2.59 18.25
C ALA A 13 2.68 4.10 17.98
N PHE A 14 2.80 4.93 19.01
CA PHE A 14 2.88 6.37 18.86
C PHE A 14 4.22 6.81 18.26
N GLN A 15 4.19 7.44 17.09
CA GLN A 15 5.37 7.77 16.29
C GLN A 15 5.90 9.20 16.48
N ALA A 16 5.38 9.97 17.46
CA ALA A 16 5.93 11.28 17.80
C ALA A 16 7.02 11.18 18.89
N PRO A 17 7.75 12.27 19.18
CA PRO A 17 8.78 12.27 20.22
C PRO A 17 8.26 11.74 21.57
N ARG A 18 9.03 10.86 22.20
CA ARG A 18 8.67 10.23 23.49
C ARG A 18 8.38 11.25 24.60
N ASP A 19 9.06 12.38 24.62
CA ASP A 19 8.84 13.43 25.63
C ASP A 19 7.46 14.06 25.51
N PHE A 20 6.95 14.23 24.28
CA PHE A 20 5.59 14.70 24.06
C PHE A 20 4.57 13.66 24.53
N LEU A 21 4.78 12.39 24.21
CA LEU A 21 3.91 11.30 24.67
C LEU A 21 3.87 11.22 26.20
N LYS A 22 5.03 11.29 26.85
CA LYS A 22 5.16 11.20 28.32
C LYS A 22 4.36 12.25 29.08
N GLN A 23 4.05 13.42 28.47
CA GLN A 23 3.20 14.44 29.09
C GLN A 23 1.75 13.98 29.24
N ALA A 24 1.28 13.08 28.40
CA ALA A 24 -0.09 12.55 28.42
C ALA A 24 -0.21 11.21 29.19
N LEU A 25 0.88 10.69 29.74
CA LEU A 25 0.91 9.40 30.43
C LEU A 25 0.91 9.56 31.95
N THR A 26 0.28 8.61 32.64
CA THR A 26 0.41 8.46 34.09
C THR A 26 1.83 7.95 34.44
N ASP A 27 2.25 8.11 35.69
CA ASP A 27 3.60 7.67 36.11
C ASP A 27 3.78 6.15 35.98
N ILE A 28 2.72 5.36 36.17
CA ILE A 28 2.71 3.92 35.93
C ILE A 28 2.95 3.60 34.45
N GLU A 29 2.30 4.35 33.57
CA GLU A 29 2.47 4.17 32.11
C GLU A 29 3.85 4.61 31.62
N LYS A 30 4.42 5.67 32.23
CA LYS A 30 5.79 6.11 31.95
C LYS A 30 6.80 5.03 32.34
N ALA A 31 6.72 4.52 33.57
CA ALA A 31 7.61 3.46 34.04
C ALA A 31 7.48 2.19 33.19
N TRP A 32 6.25 1.84 32.79
CA TRP A 32 6.03 0.71 31.89
C TRP A 32 6.60 0.95 30.48
N LEU A 33 6.44 2.15 29.93
CA LEU A 33 7.00 2.51 28.62
C LEU A 33 8.53 2.50 28.63
N ASP A 34 9.14 3.05 29.71
CA ASP A 34 10.59 3.03 29.89
C ASP A 34 11.14 1.60 29.97
N ALA A 35 10.39 0.68 30.62
CA ALA A 35 10.74 -0.73 30.64
C ALA A 35 10.62 -1.40 29.26
N CYS A 36 9.60 -1.01 28.47
CA CYS A 36 9.45 -1.50 27.09
C CYS A 36 10.56 -0.96 26.16
N ASP A 37 10.92 0.32 26.31
CA ASP A 37 11.99 0.94 25.50
C ASP A 37 13.41 0.40 25.89
N ALA A 38 13.56 -0.12 27.11
CA ALA A 38 14.79 -0.76 27.58
C ALA A 38 14.90 -2.25 27.17
N ALA A 39 13.79 -2.88 26.80
CA ALA A 39 13.80 -4.26 26.33
C ALA A 39 14.50 -4.37 24.98
N GLY A 40 15.50 -5.23 24.89
CA GLY A 40 16.21 -5.53 23.63
C GLY A 40 15.61 -6.72 22.89
N ASP A 41 16.08 -6.94 21.67
CA ASP A 41 15.65 -8.09 20.85
C ASP A 41 15.88 -9.44 21.55
N ALA A 42 16.94 -9.54 22.39
CA ALA A 42 17.25 -10.74 23.17
C ALA A 42 16.18 -11.08 24.21
N ASP A 43 15.37 -10.12 24.63
CA ASP A 43 14.29 -10.30 25.61
C ASP A 43 12.98 -10.76 24.96
N LEU A 44 12.91 -10.75 23.62
CA LEU A 44 11.74 -11.19 22.87
C LEU A 44 11.78 -12.70 22.66
N LEU A 45 10.62 -13.34 22.74
CA LEU A 45 10.48 -14.73 22.32
C LEU A 45 10.76 -14.83 20.80
N PRO A 46 11.42 -15.91 20.32
CA PRO A 46 11.73 -16.09 18.90
C PRO A 46 10.53 -15.88 17.98
N ALA A 47 9.32 -16.30 18.39
CA ALA A 47 8.09 -16.08 17.64
C ALA A 47 7.69 -14.61 17.50
N HIS A 48 8.18 -13.72 18.36
CA HIS A 48 7.85 -12.29 18.32
C HIS A 48 8.80 -11.48 17.44
N HIS A 49 9.99 -11.99 17.10
CA HIS A 49 10.97 -11.28 16.27
C HIS A 49 10.43 -10.96 14.87
N HIS A 50 9.60 -11.82 14.34
CA HIS A 50 9.12 -11.73 12.95
C HIS A 50 7.64 -11.39 12.83
N ASN A 51 6.93 -11.27 13.96
CA ASN A 51 5.49 -10.96 13.98
C ASN A 51 4.66 -11.88 13.04
N LEU A 52 5.07 -13.13 12.92
CA LEU A 52 4.37 -14.16 12.16
C LEU A 52 3.61 -15.09 13.11
N PRO A 53 2.39 -15.53 12.78
CA PRO A 53 1.74 -16.61 13.52
C PRO A 53 2.53 -17.92 13.36
N ASP A 54 2.59 -18.74 14.41
CA ASP A 54 3.43 -19.96 14.48
C ASP A 54 3.21 -20.88 13.27
N TRP A 55 1.94 -21.15 12.93
CA TRP A 55 1.60 -22.01 11.79
C TRP A 55 2.19 -21.54 10.45
N LEU A 56 2.34 -20.22 10.26
CA LEU A 56 2.91 -19.65 9.04
C LEU A 56 4.44 -19.70 9.11
N ALA A 57 5.02 -19.38 10.27
CA ALA A 57 6.46 -19.45 10.49
C ALA A 57 6.98 -20.87 10.25
N ASP A 58 6.26 -21.90 10.77
CA ASP A 58 6.61 -23.31 10.58
C ASP A 58 6.55 -23.75 9.11
N LYS A 59 5.50 -23.33 8.37
CA LYS A 59 5.39 -23.63 6.93
C LYS A 59 6.49 -22.98 6.12
N LEU A 60 6.75 -21.70 6.37
CA LEU A 60 7.81 -20.97 5.67
C LEU A 60 9.19 -21.57 6.00
N GLN A 61 9.41 -22.00 7.24
CA GLN A 61 10.64 -22.68 7.60
C GLN A 61 10.82 -24.02 6.89
N ALA A 62 9.76 -24.79 6.75
CA ALA A 62 9.79 -26.08 6.05
C ALA A 62 10.09 -25.92 4.56
N GLU A 63 9.63 -24.85 3.92
CA GLU A 63 9.81 -24.62 2.49
C GLU A 63 11.11 -23.88 2.15
N LEU A 64 11.48 -22.87 2.94
CA LEU A 64 12.59 -21.94 2.63
C LEU A 64 13.85 -22.24 3.46
N GLY A 65 13.71 -22.91 4.61
CA GLY A 65 14.76 -22.95 5.62
C GLY A 65 14.82 -21.66 6.46
N GLN A 66 15.57 -21.73 7.59
CA GLN A 66 15.57 -20.65 8.56
C GLN A 66 16.10 -19.30 8.02
N PRO A 67 17.25 -19.23 7.32
CA PRO A 67 17.79 -17.95 6.87
C PRO A 67 16.85 -17.18 5.93
N GLU A 68 16.25 -17.88 4.97
CA GLU A 68 15.34 -17.27 4.00
C GLU A 68 13.99 -16.89 4.64
N ARG A 69 13.48 -17.72 5.56
CA ARG A 69 12.31 -17.38 6.36
C ARG A 69 12.53 -16.08 7.14
N ASP A 70 13.68 -15.94 7.81
CA ASP A 70 13.98 -14.78 8.64
C ASP A 70 14.14 -13.51 7.78
N ALA A 71 14.79 -13.63 6.63
CA ALA A 71 14.92 -12.54 5.67
C ALA A 71 13.54 -12.12 5.10
N LEU A 72 12.66 -13.07 4.77
CA LEU A 72 11.31 -12.80 4.31
C LEU A 72 10.49 -12.13 5.40
N ALA A 73 10.55 -12.63 6.63
CA ALA A 73 9.83 -12.06 7.76
C ALA A 73 10.25 -10.62 8.05
N ALA A 74 11.56 -10.34 8.03
CA ALA A 74 12.08 -8.98 8.16
C ALA A 74 11.57 -8.06 7.03
N ALA A 75 11.60 -8.52 5.78
CA ALA A 75 11.09 -7.76 4.63
C ALA A 75 9.59 -7.47 4.72
N LEU A 76 8.79 -8.37 5.32
CA LEU A 76 7.36 -8.16 5.54
C LEU A 76 7.05 -7.10 6.61
N LEU A 77 7.99 -6.76 7.47
CA LEU A 77 7.86 -5.68 8.45
C LEU A 77 8.12 -4.30 7.83
N ASP A 78 8.79 -4.25 6.69
CA ASP A 78 9.06 -3.00 5.99
C ASP A 78 7.77 -2.36 5.46
N GLY A 79 7.72 -1.04 5.54
CA GLY A 79 6.60 -0.29 4.99
C GLY A 79 6.53 -0.41 3.47
N ALA A 80 5.39 -0.84 2.93
CA ALA A 80 5.19 -0.90 1.49
C ALA A 80 5.50 0.43 0.81
N ALA A 81 6.16 0.38 -0.34
CA ALA A 81 6.38 1.54 -1.19
C ALA A 81 5.04 2.14 -1.67
N LEU A 82 5.02 3.42 -1.98
CA LEU A 82 3.87 4.07 -2.59
C LEU A 82 4.05 4.06 -4.12
N ASP A 83 3.28 3.20 -4.76
CA ASP A 83 3.32 2.99 -6.19
C ASP A 83 2.14 3.67 -6.88
N LEU A 84 2.41 4.30 -8.00
CA LEU A 84 1.43 4.98 -8.84
C LEU A 84 1.37 4.32 -10.21
N ARG A 85 0.16 4.21 -10.74
CA ARG A 85 -0.09 3.92 -12.15
C ARG A 85 -0.48 5.19 -12.88
N VAL A 86 0.20 5.50 -13.96
CA VAL A 86 -0.19 6.58 -14.87
C VAL A 86 -1.35 6.14 -15.75
N ASN A 87 -2.38 6.98 -15.83
CA ASN A 87 -3.51 6.78 -16.73
C ASN A 87 -3.11 7.21 -18.15
N THR A 88 -2.89 6.24 -19.01
CA THR A 88 -2.42 6.49 -20.39
C THR A 88 -3.44 7.21 -21.29
N LEU A 89 -4.68 7.36 -20.85
CA LEU A 89 -5.67 8.21 -21.52
C LEU A 89 -5.47 9.70 -21.24
N GLN A 90 -4.83 10.03 -20.12
CA GLN A 90 -4.72 11.39 -19.61
C GLN A 90 -3.30 11.97 -19.72
N ALA A 91 -2.27 11.14 -19.58
CA ALA A 91 -0.89 11.59 -19.55
C ALA A 91 0.09 10.46 -19.91
N LYS A 92 1.33 10.86 -20.21
CA LYS A 92 2.46 9.95 -20.37
C LYS A 92 3.29 9.91 -19.08
N ARG A 93 3.92 8.77 -18.81
CA ARG A 93 4.73 8.58 -17.60
C ARG A 93 5.80 9.67 -17.40
N PRO A 94 6.60 10.08 -18.40
CA PRO A 94 7.60 11.14 -18.23
C PRO A 94 6.98 12.51 -17.88
N GLU A 95 5.79 12.81 -18.40
CA GLU A 95 5.08 14.07 -18.12
C GLU A 95 4.65 14.11 -16.65
N VAL A 96 4.07 13.03 -16.16
CA VAL A 96 3.69 12.88 -14.75
C VAL A 96 4.90 12.92 -13.84
N GLN A 97 6.00 12.26 -14.21
CA GLN A 97 7.24 12.28 -13.44
C GLN A 97 7.81 13.70 -13.32
N ALA A 98 7.77 14.47 -14.39
CA ALA A 98 8.18 15.89 -14.37
C ALA A 98 7.25 16.75 -13.51
N GLU A 99 5.93 16.48 -13.51
CA GLU A 99 4.96 17.18 -12.66
C GLU A 99 5.19 16.87 -11.17
N LEU A 100 5.44 15.60 -10.82
CA LEU A 100 5.78 15.19 -9.46
C LEU A 100 7.08 15.87 -8.98
N ALA A 101 8.09 15.93 -9.84
CA ALA A 101 9.37 16.59 -9.52
C ALA A 101 9.18 18.10 -9.25
N LYS A 102 8.33 18.80 -10.00
CA LYS A 102 7.96 20.20 -9.72
C LYS A 102 7.28 20.39 -8.37
N ALA A 103 6.56 19.38 -7.90
CA ALA A 103 5.94 19.34 -6.56
C ALA A 103 6.91 18.83 -5.47
N ALA A 104 8.21 18.73 -5.76
CA ALA A 104 9.25 18.19 -4.88
C ALA A 104 9.02 16.73 -4.45
N ILE A 105 8.28 15.96 -5.26
CA ILE A 105 8.03 14.53 -5.03
C ILE A 105 8.97 13.73 -5.94
N GLN A 106 9.88 13.00 -5.31
CA GLN A 106 10.82 12.14 -6.03
C GLN A 106 10.12 10.83 -6.42
N SER A 107 10.31 10.43 -7.68
CA SER A 107 9.75 9.20 -8.22
C SER A 107 10.71 8.52 -9.18
N GLU A 108 10.62 7.21 -9.27
CA GLU A 108 11.41 6.37 -10.18
C GLU A 108 10.47 5.53 -11.04
N ALA A 109 10.88 5.27 -12.28
CA ALA A 109 10.14 4.35 -13.14
C ALA A 109 10.20 2.94 -12.55
N MET A 110 9.08 2.26 -12.53
CA MET A 110 9.04 0.88 -12.09
C MET A 110 9.71 -0.05 -13.11
N PRO A 111 10.34 -1.15 -12.65
CA PRO A 111 11.12 -2.03 -13.52
C PRO A 111 10.28 -2.80 -14.54
N TYR A 112 9.06 -3.17 -14.21
CA TYR A 112 8.24 -4.05 -15.05
C TYR A 112 7.02 -3.36 -15.65
N SER A 113 6.36 -2.47 -14.91
CA SER A 113 5.19 -1.77 -15.42
C SER A 113 5.59 -0.57 -16.29
N PRO A 114 5.14 -0.50 -17.57
CA PRO A 114 5.41 0.65 -18.44
C PRO A 114 4.70 1.93 -17.98
N TRP A 115 3.72 1.80 -17.08
CA TRP A 115 2.90 2.90 -16.56
C TRP A 115 3.25 3.29 -15.12
N GLY A 116 4.10 2.50 -14.47
CA GLY A 116 4.35 2.59 -13.05
C GLY A 116 5.40 3.63 -12.68
N LEU A 117 5.15 4.32 -11.56
CA LEU A 117 6.10 5.18 -10.86
C LEU A 117 6.11 4.80 -9.38
N ARG A 118 7.30 4.58 -8.82
CA ARG A 118 7.51 4.38 -7.38
C ARG A 118 7.93 5.68 -6.74
N LEU A 119 7.26 6.08 -5.68
CA LEU A 119 7.58 7.30 -4.96
C LEU A 119 8.58 7.05 -3.84
N LYS A 120 9.45 8.01 -3.58
CA LYS A 120 10.23 8.06 -2.33
C LYS A 120 9.36 8.67 -1.24
N GLY A 121 9.09 7.88 -0.20
CA GLY A 121 8.20 8.26 0.91
C GLY A 121 6.71 8.18 0.55
N LYS A 122 5.87 8.79 1.38
CA LYS A 122 4.41 8.75 1.26
C LYS A 122 3.82 10.17 1.28
N PRO A 123 4.02 10.98 0.23
CA PRO A 123 3.48 12.33 0.17
C PRO A 123 1.95 12.32 0.07
N ALA A 124 1.31 13.43 0.46
CA ALA A 124 -0.12 13.63 0.31
C ALA A 124 -0.47 13.89 -1.16
N LEU A 125 -1.07 12.92 -1.83
CA LEU A 125 -1.37 12.99 -3.27
C LEU A 125 -2.65 13.77 -3.59
N GLN A 126 -3.58 13.88 -2.63
CA GLN A 126 -4.94 14.40 -2.84
C GLN A 126 -4.98 15.84 -3.35
N LYS A 127 -3.90 16.61 -3.11
CA LYS A 127 -3.77 18.01 -3.55
C LYS A 127 -3.07 18.17 -4.90
N LEU A 128 -2.55 17.08 -5.46
CA LEU A 128 -1.87 17.12 -6.75
C LEU A 128 -2.88 17.19 -7.91
N ASP A 129 -2.60 18.05 -8.87
CA ASP A 129 -3.44 18.16 -10.06
C ASP A 129 -3.48 16.84 -10.84
N ALA A 130 -2.35 16.16 -10.98
CA ALA A 130 -2.29 14.82 -11.59
C ALA A 130 -3.25 13.82 -10.93
N PHE A 131 -3.44 13.89 -9.60
CA PHE A 131 -4.36 13.02 -8.88
C PHE A 131 -5.82 13.45 -9.07
N THR A 132 -6.10 14.73 -8.96
CA THR A 132 -7.48 15.27 -9.04
C THR A 132 -8.09 15.11 -10.42
N ARG A 133 -7.29 15.26 -11.50
CA ARG A 133 -7.75 15.02 -12.88
C ARG A 133 -7.70 13.54 -13.31
N GLY A 134 -7.26 12.61 -12.44
CA GLY A 134 -7.22 11.18 -12.75
C GLY A 134 -6.07 10.74 -13.66
N ALA A 135 -5.01 11.55 -13.79
CA ALA A 135 -3.80 11.17 -14.51
C ALA A 135 -2.97 10.12 -13.77
N ILE A 136 -3.15 10.00 -12.45
CA ILE A 136 -2.50 8.98 -11.63
C ILE A 136 -3.49 8.27 -10.70
N GLU A 137 -3.22 7.00 -10.43
CA GLU A 137 -3.91 6.16 -9.46
C GLU A 137 -2.91 5.45 -8.57
N VAL A 138 -3.22 5.31 -7.27
CA VAL A 138 -2.42 4.49 -6.37
C VAL A 138 -2.69 3.03 -6.69
N GLN A 139 -1.66 2.33 -7.13
CA GLN A 139 -1.73 0.91 -7.46
C GLN A 139 -0.35 0.29 -7.46
N ASP A 140 -0.16 -0.83 -6.76
CA ASP A 140 1.09 -1.59 -6.75
C ASP A 140 1.42 -2.16 -8.13
N GLU A 141 2.72 -2.42 -8.36
CA GLU A 141 3.21 -2.87 -9.66
C GLU A 141 2.60 -4.21 -10.08
N GLY A 142 2.47 -5.17 -9.16
CA GLY A 142 1.90 -6.48 -9.47
C GLY A 142 0.47 -6.37 -9.97
N SER A 143 -0.35 -5.50 -9.34
CA SER A 143 -1.72 -5.23 -9.81
C SER A 143 -1.77 -4.53 -11.17
N GLN A 144 -0.77 -3.69 -11.50
CA GLN A 144 -0.64 -3.08 -12.83
C GLN A 144 -0.31 -4.14 -13.88
N LEU A 145 0.63 -5.06 -13.56
CA LEU A 145 1.01 -6.15 -14.44
C LEU A 145 -0.13 -7.12 -14.72
N LEU A 146 -0.94 -7.45 -13.72
CA LEU A 146 -2.12 -8.29 -13.93
C LEU A 146 -3.10 -7.67 -14.93
N ALA A 147 -3.31 -6.34 -14.87
CA ALA A 147 -4.16 -5.65 -15.83
C ALA A 147 -3.53 -5.61 -17.24
N LEU A 148 -2.18 -5.52 -17.33
CA LEU A 148 -1.43 -5.57 -18.57
C LEU A 148 -1.47 -6.96 -19.20
N LEU A 149 -1.28 -8.02 -18.39
CA LEU A 149 -1.29 -9.42 -18.84
C LEU A 149 -2.66 -9.87 -19.36
N LEU A 150 -3.74 -9.24 -18.92
CA LEU A 150 -5.08 -9.48 -19.47
C LEU A 150 -5.15 -9.09 -20.95
N ASP A 151 -4.34 -8.13 -21.38
CA ASP A 151 -4.22 -7.66 -22.75
C ASP A 151 -5.57 -7.27 -23.38
N ALA A 152 -6.42 -6.60 -22.61
CA ALA A 152 -7.76 -6.22 -23.08
C ALA A 152 -7.69 -5.18 -24.20
N HIS A 153 -8.45 -5.43 -25.27
CA HIS A 153 -8.46 -4.63 -26.50
C HIS A 153 -9.74 -3.79 -26.64
N ARG A 154 -9.68 -2.85 -27.56
CA ARG A 154 -10.83 -1.98 -27.90
C ARG A 154 -12.02 -2.81 -28.36
N GLY A 155 -13.21 -2.46 -27.86
CA GLY A 155 -14.47 -3.07 -28.29
C GLY A 155 -14.81 -4.39 -27.61
N GLU A 156 -13.90 -4.95 -26.83
CA GLU A 156 -14.13 -6.21 -26.11
C GLU A 156 -15.15 -6.07 -24.98
N MET A 157 -15.64 -7.23 -24.54
CA MET A 157 -16.46 -7.37 -23.35
C MET A 157 -15.63 -8.05 -22.26
N VAL A 158 -15.34 -7.31 -21.19
CA VAL A 158 -14.49 -7.76 -20.09
C VAL A 158 -15.23 -7.70 -18.76
N ALA A 159 -15.01 -8.66 -17.88
CA ALA A 159 -15.52 -8.68 -16.52
C ALA A 159 -14.38 -8.67 -15.51
N ASP A 160 -14.35 -7.66 -14.63
CA ASP A 160 -13.54 -7.63 -13.40
C ASP A 160 -14.39 -8.17 -12.27
N PHE A 161 -14.20 -9.45 -11.92
CA PHE A 161 -15.09 -10.19 -11.02
C PHE A 161 -14.85 -9.86 -9.54
N CYS A 162 -13.68 -9.33 -9.20
CA CYS A 162 -13.31 -8.89 -7.84
C CYS A 162 -12.78 -7.46 -7.90
N ALA A 163 -13.59 -6.53 -8.41
CA ALA A 163 -13.17 -5.18 -8.77
C ALA A 163 -12.69 -4.34 -7.57
N GLY A 164 -13.24 -4.59 -6.38
CA GLY A 164 -12.95 -3.79 -5.20
C GLY A 164 -13.28 -2.32 -5.44
N ALA A 165 -12.31 -1.44 -5.17
CA ALA A 165 -12.41 -0.01 -5.47
C ALA A 165 -12.04 0.34 -6.93
N GLY A 166 -11.89 -0.65 -7.82
CA GLY A 166 -11.73 -0.47 -9.25
C GLY A 166 -10.32 -0.18 -9.75
N GLY A 167 -9.28 -0.53 -9.01
CA GLY A 167 -7.89 -0.29 -9.44
C GLY A 167 -7.57 -0.95 -10.78
N LYS A 168 -7.84 -2.26 -10.91
CA LYS A 168 -7.67 -3.01 -12.17
C LYS A 168 -8.73 -2.64 -13.20
N THR A 169 -9.98 -2.45 -12.80
CA THR A 169 -11.06 -1.98 -13.68
C THR A 169 -10.65 -0.70 -14.44
N LEU A 170 -10.11 0.31 -13.74
CA LEU A 170 -9.64 1.55 -14.36
C LEU A 170 -8.44 1.35 -15.29
N ALA A 171 -7.53 0.44 -14.94
CA ALA A 171 -6.40 0.09 -15.80
C ALA A 171 -6.87 -0.58 -17.10
N ILE A 172 -7.76 -1.57 -17.00
CA ILE A 172 -8.37 -2.27 -18.11
C ILE A 172 -9.16 -1.30 -19.01
N GLY A 173 -9.96 -0.42 -18.42
CA GLY A 173 -10.69 0.60 -19.15
C GLY A 173 -9.76 1.52 -19.96
N ALA A 174 -8.60 1.85 -19.43
CA ALA A 174 -7.58 2.64 -20.12
C ALA A 174 -6.95 1.88 -21.31
N THR A 175 -6.65 0.58 -21.17
CA THR A 175 -6.14 -0.24 -22.30
C THR A 175 -7.20 -0.40 -23.39
N MET A 176 -8.45 -0.59 -23.03
CA MET A 176 -9.59 -0.64 -23.95
C MET A 176 -9.92 0.73 -24.58
N ARG A 177 -9.23 1.80 -24.19
CA ARG A 177 -9.53 3.18 -24.64
C ARG A 177 -10.96 3.61 -24.36
N SER A 178 -11.53 3.19 -23.25
CA SER A 178 -12.94 3.42 -22.87
C SER A 178 -13.94 3.00 -23.95
N THR A 179 -13.65 1.96 -24.73
CA THR A 179 -14.52 1.37 -25.73
C THR A 179 -14.92 -0.06 -25.34
N GLY A 180 -16.00 -0.59 -25.89
CA GLY A 180 -16.49 -1.91 -25.50
C GLY A 180 -17.34 -1.89 -24.23
N ARG A 181 -17.34 -2.99 -23.49
CA ARG A 181 -18.09 -3.15 -22.24
C ARG A 181 -17.19 -3.71 -21.15
N LEU A 182 -17.09 -3.00 -20.04
CA LEU A 182 -16.35 -3.43 -18.87
C LEU A 182 -17.30 -3.51 -17.67
N TYR A 183 -17.49 -4.71 -17.16
CA TYR A 183 -18.33 -5.00 -16.01
C TYR A 183 -17.46 -5.12 -14.77
N ALA A 184 -17.81 -4.41 -13.70
CA ALA A 184 -17.13 -4.48 -12.42
C ALA A 184 -18.06 -5.10 -11.38
N PHE A 185 -17.67 -6.24 -10.82
CA PHE A 185 -18.41 -6.97 -9.79
C PHE A 185 -17.59 -7.02 -8.50
N ASP A 186 -18.24 -6.91 -7.36
CA ASP A 186 -17.66 -7.16 -6.05
C ASP A 186 -18.76 -7.54 -5.06
N VAL A 187 -18.45 -8.41 -4.11
CA VAL A 187 -19.37 -8.80 -3.04
C VAL A 187 -19.62 -7.64 -2.05
N SER A 188 -18.73 -6.66 -1.99
CA SER A 188 -18.83 -5.49 -1.14
C SER A 188 -19.35 -4.28 -1.93
N ALA A 189 -20.63 -3.97 -1.75
CA ALA A 189 -21.24 -2.77 -2.34
C ALA A 189 -20.49 -1.47 -1.94
N HIS A 190 -19.95 -1.42 -0.72
CA HIS A 190 -19.17 -0.27 -0.24
C HIS A 190 -17.87 -0.09 -1.06
N ARG A 191 -17.14 -1.17 -1.31
CA ARG A 191 -15.92 -1.12 -2.14
C ARG A 191 -16.26 -0.68 -3.57
N LEU A 192 -17.30 -1.27 -4.15
CA LEU A 192 -17.73 -0.94 -5.51
C LEU A 192 -18.21 0.52 -5.63
N ALA A 193 -18.85 1.06 -4.60
CA ALA A 193 -19.24 2.48 -4.57
C ALA A 193 -18.02 3.43 -4.63
N ALA A 194 -16.87 3.04 -4.09
CA ALA A 194 -15.64 3.81 -4.16
C ALA A 194 -15.06 3.95 -5.59
N LEU A 195 -15.49 3.10 -6.54
CA LEU A 195 -15.11 3.22 -7.95
C LEU A 195 -15.75 4.43 -8.63
N LYS A 196 -16.99 4.81 -8.26
CA LYS A 196 -17.74 5.90 -8.92
C LYS A 196 -16.99 7.23 -8.96
N PRO A 197 -16.48 7.78 -7.81
CA PRO A 197 -15.74 9.05 -7.85
C PRO A 197 -14.42 8.93 -8.63
N ARG A 198 -13.82 7.74 -8.71
CA ARG A 198 -12.60 7.52 -9.49
C ARG A 198 -12.88 7.52 -10.99
N LEU A 199 -14.01 6.98 -11.42
CA LEU A 199 -14.46 7.07 -12.81
C LEU A 199 -14.80 8.52 -13.23
N ALA A 200 -15.23 9.36 -12.30
CA ALA A 200 -15.57 10.76 -12.59
C ALA A 200 -14.32 11.66 -12.75
N ARG A 201 -13.13 11.21 -12.33
CA ARG A 201 -11.87 11.93 -12.54
C ARG A 201 -11.35 11.69 -13.97
N ARG A 202 -11.90 12.41 -14.94
CA ARG A 202 -11.52 12.32 -16.35
C ARG A 202 -10.94 13.62 -16.85
#